data_5766d1c3ed1248180d6776d55f6ae4bd
#
_entry.id   5766d1c3ed1248180d6776d55f6ae4bd
#
_cell.length_a   1.000
_cell.length_b   1.000
_cell.length_c   1.000
_cell.angle_alpha   90.00
_cell.angle_beta   90.00
_cell.angle_gamma   90.00
#
_symmetry.space_group_name_H-M   'P 1'
#
loop_
_entity.id
_entity.type
_entity.pdbx_description
1 polymer ?
#
loop_
_entity_poly.entity_id
_entity_poly.type
_entity_poly.pdbx_seq_one_letter_code
_entity_poly.pdbx_strand_id
1 'polypeptide(L)'
;MSHAATSAAPQAGSANLLLVLLKARTFIALILVFTFFAFAAPNFLSTANMVIMSKHVALNAFLAIGMTFVIISGGIDLSVGSIVGLCGMVAGWLVLHGIDLGLGWSIQFNTVEICLIVMVVGVLIGAINAFLITKLNRSE
;
A
#
# COMPACT_ATOMS: atom_id res chain seq x y z
N MET A 1 8.43 58.82 -34.09
CA MET A 1 8.69 58.47 -32.68
C MET A 1 8.25 57.04 -32.49
N SER A 2 9.21 56.13 -32.56
CA SER A 2 8.94 54.69 -32.45
C SER A 2 9.22 54.24 -31.02
N HIS A 3 8.20 53.81 -30.30
CA HIS A 3 8.35 53.15 -29.00
C HIS A 3 8.71 51.67 -29.21
N ALA A 4 9.96 51.36 -29.03
CA ALA A 4 10.43 49.99 -28.93
C ALA A 4 9.98 49.43 -27.56
N ALA A 5 8.95 48.56 -27.56
CA ALA A 5 8.56 47.77 -26.39
C ALA A 5 9.61 46.67 -26.20
N THR A 6 10.46 46.82 -25.20
CA THR A 6 11.40 45.80 -24.76
C THR A 6 10.59 44.70 -24.04
N SER A 7 10.27 43.63 -24.78
CA SER A 7 9.71 42.40 -24.23
C SER A 7 10.81 41.70 -23.45
N ALA A 8 10.78 41.80 -22.11
CA ALA A 8 11.61 40.99 -21.23
C ALA A 8 11.15 39.52 -21.33
N ALA A 9 11.94 38.69 -22.00
CA ALA A 9 11.72 37.24 -22.04
C ALA A 9 11.82 36.68 -20.60
N PRO A 10 10.88 35.86 -20.15
CA PRO A 10 10.97 35.23 -18.84
C PRO A 10 12.18 34.30 -18.84
N GLN A 11 13.00 34.42 -17.80
CA GLN A 11 14.20 33.61 -17.61
C GLN A 11 13.80 32.13 -17.50
N ALA A 12 13.96 31.36 -18.55
CA ALA A 12 13.56 29.96 -18.68
C ALA A 12 14.21 29.01 -17.65
N GLY A 13 15.31 29.45 -17.02
CA GLY A 13 16.01 28.64 -16.02
C GLY A 13 15.29 28.51 -14.68
N SER A 14 14.73 29.62 -14.18
CA SER A 14 14.06 29.64 -12.86
C SER A 14 12.68 28.93 -12.89
N ALA A 15 11.97 29.07 -14.01
CA ALA A 15 10.69 28.38 -14.20
C ALA A 15 10.86 26.84 -14.27
N ASN A 16 11.90 26.37 -14.92
CA ASN A 16 12.21 24.94 -15.00
C ASN A 16 12.63 24.37 -13.64
N LEU A 17 13.44 25.11 -12.86
CA LEU A 17 13.82 24.69 -11.51
C LEU A 17 12.61 24.62 -10.58
N LEU A 18 11.72 25.61 -10.63
CA LEU A 18 10.49 25.62 -9.83
C LEU A 18 9.59 24.45 -10.17
N LEU A 19 9.42 24.13 -11.45
CA LEU A 19 8.64 22.97 -11.90
C LEU A 19 9.25 21.63 -11.44
N VAL A 20 10.57 21.52 -11.47
CA VAL A 20 11.27 20.33 -10.95
C VAL A 20 11.09 20.21 -9.44
N LEU A 21 11.22 21.29 -8.68
CA LEU A 21 11.00 21.32 -7.24
C LEU A 21 9.55 20.99 -6.88
N LEU A 22 8.57 21.51 -7.65
CA LEU A 22 7.16 21.17 -7.45
C LEU A 22 6.85 19.69 -7.73
N LYS A 23 7.49 19.10 -8.73
CA LYS A 23 7.38 17.66 -9.02
C LYS A 23 8.10 16.80 -7.97
N ALA A 24 9.23 17.28 -7.46
CA ALA A 24 10.04 16.58 -6.46
C ALA A 24 9.57 16.80 -5.02
N ARG A 25 8.54 17.62 -4.77
CA ARG A 25 8.09 17.99 -3.41
C ARG A 25 7.85 16.79 -2.49
N THR A 26 7.29 15.69 -3.03
CA THR A 26 7.01 14.47 -2.25
C THR A 26 8.31 13.79 -1.83
N PHE A 27 9.29 13.72 -2.71
CA PHE A 27 10.60 13.16 -2.38
C PHE A 27 11.37 14.05 -1.39
N ILE A 28 11.28 15.36 -1.55
CA ILE A 28 11.91 16.32 -0.63
C ILE A 28 11.29 16.17 0.75
N ALA A 29 9.96 16.11 0.85
CA ALA A 29 9.25 15.89 2.12
C ALA A 29 9.64 14.55 2.76
N LEU A 30 9.75 13.48 1.96
CA LEU A 30 10.17 12.16 2.44
C LEU A 30 11.59 12.21 3.02
N ILE A 31 12.54 12.80 2.29
CA ILE A 31 13.93 12.93 2.75
C ILE A 31 14.00 13.77 4.02
N LEU A 32 13.24 14.86 4.10
CA LEU A 32 13.21 15.74 5.27
C LEU A 32 12.68 15.02 6.51
N VAL A 33 11.57 14.31 6.37
CA VAL A 33 10.98 13.51 7.46
C VAL A 33 11.93 12.38 7.88
N PHE A 34 12.50 11.67 6.92
CA PHE A 34 13.45 10.59 7.22
C PHE A 34 14.68 11.11 7.96
N THR A 35 15.25 12.23 7.49
CA THR A 35 16.41 12.87 8.12
C THR A 35 16.08 13.37 9.53
N PHE A 36 14.90 13.97 9.70
CA PHE A 36 14.44 14.41 11.01
C PHE A 36 14.40 13.25 12.00
N PHE A 37 13.78 12.12 11.65
CA PHE A 37 13.72 10.96 12.53
C PHE A 37 15.07 10.26 12.73
N ALA A 38 15.95 10.31 11.73
CA ALA A 38 17.29 9.78 11.85
C ALA A 38 18.10 10.46 12.98
N PHE A 39 17.85 11.74 13.26
CA PHE A 39 18.48 12.49 14.33
C PHE A 39 17.67 12.54 15.62
N ALA A 40 16.34 12.59 15.53
CA ALA A 40 15.46 12.78 16.66
C ALA A 40 15.13 11.49 17.42
N ALA A 41 15.12 10.33 16.74
CA ALA A 41 14.71 9.07 17.35
C ALA A 41 15.93 8.17 17.63
N PRO A 42 16.19 7.77 18.86
CA PRO A 42 17.25 6.83 19.20
C PRO A 42 16.96 5.48 18.50
N ASN A 43 17.99 4.85 17.96
CA ASN A 43 17.92 3.57 17.24
C ASN A 43 17.10 3.56 15.93
N PHE A 44 16.72 4.73 15.39
CA PHE A 44 15.98 4.80 14.12
C PHE A 44 16.72 4.09 12.99
N LEU A 45 18.03 4.28 12.87
CA LEU A 45 18.88 3.65 11.86
C LEU A 45 19.43 2.27 12.31
N SER A 46 18.93 1.69 13.39
CA SER A 46 19.35 0.35 13.80
C SER A 46 18.95 -0.70 12.77
N THR A 47 19.74 -1.75 12.62
CA THR A 47 19.49 -2.85 11.69
C THR A 47 18.11 -3.47 11.95
N ALA A 48 17.72 -3.64 13.20
CA ALA A 48 16.41 -4.18 13.57
C ALA A 48 15.26 -3.31 13.05
N ASN A 49 15.36 -1.98 13.26
CA ASN A 49 14.33 -1.05 12.78
C ASN A 49 14.30 -0.97 11.25
N MET A 50 15.45 -1.00 10.57
CA MET A 50 15.51 -1.02 9.11
C MET A 50 14.84 -2.27 8.52
N VAL A 51 15.03 -3.44 9.13
CA VAL A 51 14.34 -4.67 8.71
C VAL A 51 12.83 -4.56 8.90
N ILE A 52 12.36 -4.00 10.03
CA ILE A 52 10.93 -3.79 10.28
C ILE A 52 10.34 -2.82 9.26
N MET A 53 10.99 -1.68 9.04
CA MET A 53 10.56 -0.70 8.03
C MET A 53 10.49 -1.31 6.62
N SER A 54 11.51 -2.08 6.25
CA SER A 54 11.55 -2.76 4.94
C SER A 54 10.39 -3.75 4.78
N LYS A 55 10.02 -4.50 5.82
CA LYS A 55 8.84 -5.38 5.81
C LYS A 55 7.55 -4.59 5.57
N HIS A 56 7.35 -3.48 6.27
CA HIS A 56 6.17 -2.63 6.07
C HIS A 56 6.12 -2.02 4.67
N VAL A 57 7.26 -1.56 4.15
CA VAL A 57 7.35 -1.03 2.78
C VAL A 57 7.02 -2.12 1.76
N ALA A 58 7.55 -3.34 1.93
CA ALA A 58 7.27 -4.45 1.04
C ALA A 58 5.78 -4.82 1.03
N LEU A 59 5.14 -4.93 2.21
CA LEU A 59 3.70 -5.21 2.32
C LEU A 59 2.86 -4.14 1.63
N ASN A 60 3.16 -2.86 1.88
CA ASN A 60 2.45 -1.76 1.23
C ASN A 60 2.68 -1.73 -0.29
N ALA A 61 3.88 -2.11 -0.76
CA ALA A 61 4.17 -2.20 -2.19
C ALA A 61 3.33 -3.29 -2.88
N PHE A 62 3.17 -4.47 -2.25
CA PHE A 62 2.28 -5.52 -2.77
C PHE A 62 0.83 -5.05 -2.86
N LEU A 63 0.32 -4.38 -1.81
CA LEU A 63 -1.02 -3.80 -1.81
C LEU A 63 -1.18 -2.74 -2.91
N ALA A 64 -0.19 -1.87 -3.07
CA ALA A 64 -0.20 -0.83 -4.10
C ALA A 64 -0.22 -1.42 -5.52
N ILE A 65 0.52 -2.50 -5.78
CA ILE A 65 0.48 -3.21 -7.06
C ILE A 65 -0.93 -3.78 -7.31
N GLY A 66 -1.51 -4.47 -6.32
CA GLY A 66 -2.87 -5.00 -6.41
C GLY A 66 -3.90 -3.91 -6.70
N MET A 67 -3.85 -2.78 -5.97
CA MET A 67 -4.72 -1.64 -6.19
C MET A 67 -4.53 -1.00 -7.58
N THR A 68 -3.31 -0.98 -8.09
CA THR A 68 -3.04 -0.46 -9.43
C THR A 68 -3.80 -1.26 -10.50
N PHE A 69 -3.83 -2.60 -10.41
CA PHE A 69 -4.62 -3.42 -11.33
C PHE A 69 -6.12 -3.15 -11.25
N VAL A 70 -6.65 -2.95 -10.03
CA VAL A 70 -8.07 -2.61 -9.83
C VAL A 70 -8.40 -1.25 -10.45
N ILE A 71 -7.56 -0.25 -10.26
CA ILE A 71 -7.77 1.10 -10.82
C ILE A 71 -7.68 1.07 -12.36
N ILE A 72 -6.74 0.34 -12.94
CA ILE A 72 -6.62 0.20 -14.40
C ILE A 72 -7.87 -0.49 -15.00
N SER A 73 -8.49 -1.43 -14.28
CA SER A 73 -9.73 -2.07 -14.71
C SER A 73 -10.99 -1.18 -14.59
N GLY A 74 -10.82 0.07 -14.15
CA GLY A 74 -11.91 1.05 -14.01
C GLY A 74 -12.69 0.93 -12.69
N GLY A 75 -12.23 0.10 -11.74
CA GLY A 75 -12.84 -0.07 -10.43
C GLY A 75 -12.15 0.75 -9.34
N ILE A 76 -12.87 1.05 -8.27
CA ILE A 76 -12.30 1.53 -7.01
C ILE A 76 -12.69 0.52 -5.95
N ASP A 77 -11.72 -0.25 -5.47
CA ASP A 77 -11.96 -1.23 -4.41
C ASP A 77 -11.51 -0.66 -3.05
N LEU A 78 -12.48 -0.17 -2.28
CA LEU A 78 -12.25 0.30 -0.92
C LEU A 78 -12.22 -0.86 0.09
N SER A 79 -12.48 -2.09 -0.32
CA SER A 79 -12.54 -3.25 0.57
C SER A 79 -11.17 -3.88 0.86
N VAL A 80 -10.11 -3.47 0.17
CA VAL A 80 -8.75 -4.02 0.33
C VAL A 80 -8.29 -3.98 1.79
N GLY A 81 -8.52 -2.86 2.49
CA GLY A 81 -8.16 -2.73 3.91
C GLY A 81 -8.91 -3.72 4.81
N SER A 82 -10.22 -3.91 4.56
CA SER A 82 -11.05 -4.87 5.33
C SER A 82 -10.67 -6.32 5.04
N ILE A 83 -10.32 -6.65 3.78
CA ILE A 83 -9.85 -7.98 3.40
C ILE A 83 -8.52 -8.29 4.10
N VAL A 84 -7.57 -7.35 4.10
CA VAL A 84 -6.30 -7.50 4.82
C VAL A 84 -6.53 -7.69 6.32
N GLY A 85 -7.42 -6.90 6.92
CA GLY A 85 -7.80 -7.04 8.33
C GLY A 85 -8.40 -8.41 8.64
N LEU A 86 -9.35 -8.88 7.80
CA LEU A 86 -9.96 -10.20 7.96
C LEU A 86 -8.93 -11.33 7.79
N CYS A 87 -8.09 -11.27 6.77
CA CYS A 87 -7.00 -12.24 6.56
C CYS A 87 -6.05 -12.29 7.76
N GLY A 88 -5.73 -11.13 8.34
CA GLY A 88 -4.92 -11.03 9.55
C GLY A 88 -5.59 -11.67 10.77
N MET A 89 -6.89 -11.45 10.96
CA MET A 89 -7.65 -12.08 12.05
C MET A 89 -7.74 -13.60 11.88
N VAL A 90 -8.02 -14.10 10.68
CA VAL A 90 -8.06 -15.53 10.38
C VAL A 90 -6.69 -16.17 10.64
N ALA A 91 -5.61 -15.54 10.17
CA ALA A 91 -4.25 -16.02 10.43
C ALA A 91 -3.95 -16.08 11.92
N GLY A 92 -4.24 -15.00 12.65
CA GLY A 92 -4.03 -14.94 14.10
C GLY A 92 -4.83 -15.99 14.87
N TRP A 93 -6.09 -16.18 14.49
CA TRP A 93 -6.93 -17.25 15.08
C TRP A 93 -6.31 -18.63 14.86
N LEU A 94 -5.94 -18.97 13.62
CA LEU A 94 -5.37 -20.27 13.29
C LEU A 94 -4.02 -20.54 13.99
N VAL A 95 -3.20 -19.48 14.16
CA VAL A 95 -1.92 -19.59 14.89
C VAL A 95 -2.16 -19.86 16.38
N LEU A 96 -3.17 -19.20 16.99
CA LEU A 96 -3.38 -19.26 18.43
C LEU A 96 -4.20 -20.48 18.87
N HIS A 97 -5.21 -20.84 18.11
CA HIS A 97 -6.20 -21.84 18.52
C HIS A 97 -6.20 -23.10 17.66
N GLY A 98 -5.70 -23.00 16.41
CA GLY A 98 -5.95 -24.06 15.44
C GLY A 98 -7.44 -24.21 15.13
N ILE A 99 -7.87 -25.40 14.69
CA ILE A 99 -9.29 -25.76 14.57
C ILE A 99 -9.58 -26.84 15.64
N ASP A 100 -10.40 -26.48 16.61
CA ASP A 100 -10.89 -27.42 17.62
C ASP A 100 -12.18 -28.08 17.11
N LEU A 101 -12.15 -29.41 16.93
CA LEU A 101 -13.27 -30.21 16.44
C LEU A 101 -14.22 -30.67 17.57
N GLY A 102 -14.03 -30.19 18.79
CA GLY A 102 -14.95 -30.43 19.89
C GLY A 102 -14.95 -31.85 20.51
N LEU A 103 -14.14 -32.77 19.99
CA LEU A 103 -14.01 -34.16 20.43
C LEU A 103 -12.65 -34.44 21.11
N GLY A 104 -11.97 -33.39 21.58
CA GLY A 104 -10.60 -33.47 22.09
C GLY A 104 -9.54 -33.53 20.99
N TRP A 105 -9.92 -33.32 19.75
CA TRP A 105 -9.03 -33.27 18.60
C TRP A 105 -8.85 -31.80 18.21
N SER A 106 -7.62 -31.29 18.33
CA SER A 106 -7.22 -29.98 17.82
C SER A 106 -6.27 -30.16 16.65
N ILE A 107 -6.62 -29.56 15.52
CA ILE A 107 -5.74 -29.51 14.35
C ILE A 107 -4.90 -28.24 14.48
N GLN A 108 -3.60 -28.42 14.66
CA GLN A 108 -2.63 -27.33 14.64
C GLN A 108 -2.05 -27.21 13.24
N PHE A 109 -2.05 -25.99 12.69
CA PHE A 109 -1.55 -25.72 11.35
C PHE A 109 -0.12 -25.20 11.39
N ASN A 110 0.67 -25.67 10.44
CA ASN A 110 1.99 -25.09 10.21
C ASN A 110 1.85 -23.69 9.54
N THR A 111 2.85 -22.84 9.67
CA THR A 111 2.86 -21.48 9.10
C THR A 111 2.55 -21.49 7.60
N VAL A 112 3.04 -22.47 6.84
CA VAL A 112 2.79 -22.59 5.39
C VAL A 112 1.31 -22.88 5.11
N GLU A 113 0.70 -23.79 5.88
CA GLU A 113 -0.71 -24.15 5.75
C GLU A 113 -1.61 -22.97 6.07
N ILE A 114 -1.29 -22.19 7.11
CA ILE A 114 -2.00 -20.97 7.45
C ILE A 114 -1.91 -19.96 6.33
N CYS A 115 -0.73 -19.75 5.74
CA CYS A 115 -0.57 -18.86 4.60
C CYS A 115 -1.43 -19.28 3.40
N LEU A 116 -1.50 -20.59 3.11
CA LEU A 116 -2.34 -21.10 2.03
C LEU A 116 -3.84 -20.89 2.31
N ILE A 117 -4.29 -21.18 3.52
CA ILE A 117 -5.69 -20.98 3.93
C ILE A 117 -6.07 -19.49 3.80
N VAL A 118 -5.25 -18.61 4.32
CA VAL A 118 -5.49 -17.16 4.28
C VAL A 118 -5.47 -16.63 2.84
N MET A 119 -4.60 -17.15 2.00
CA MET A 119 -4.57 -16.82 0.58
C MET A 119 -5.86 -17.23 -0.13
N VAL A 120 -6.37 -18.43 0.14
CA VAL A 120 -7.66 -18.90 -0.40
C VAL A 120 -8.80 -18.01 0.09
N VAL A 121 -8.85 -17.69 1.37
CA VAL A 121 -9.88 -16.78 1.94
C VAL A 121 -9.84 -15.43 1.24
N GLY A 122 -8.67 -14.83 1.07
CA GLY A 122 -8.50 -13.54 0.38
C GLY A 122 -8.98 -13.59 -1.07
N VAL A 123 -8.61 -14.66 -1.80
CA VAL A 123 -9.04 -14.87 -3.20
C VAL A 123 -10.57 -15.03 -3.29
N LEU A 124 -11.19 -15.80 -2.42
CA LEU A 124 -12.63 -16.01 -2.41
C LEU A 124 -13.39 -14.70 -2.17
N ILE A 125 -12.98 -13.91 -1.18
CA ILE A 125 -13.64 -12.64 -0.89
C ILE A 125 -13.41 -11.64 -2.02
N GLY A 126 -12.19 -11.55 -2.54
CA GLY A 126 -11.88 -10.72 -3.70
C GLY A 126 -12.69 -11.10 -4.93
N ALA A 127 -12.88 -12.40 -5.20
CA ALA A 127 -13.72 -12.89 -6.30
C ALA A 127 -15.20 -12.53 -6.10
N ILE A 128 -15.73 -12.65 -4.89
CA ILE A 128 -17.10 -12.25 -4.55
C ILE A 128 -17.28 -10.75 -4.79
N ASN A 129 -16.37 -9.91 -4.33
CA ASN A 129 -16.41 -8.46 -4.55
C ASN A 129 -16.36 -8.12 -6.04
N ALA A 130 -15.43 -8.71 -6.78
CA ALA A 130 -15.30 -8.51 -8.22
C ALA A 130 -16.58 -8.92 -8.97
N PHE A 131 -17.20 -10.04 -8.59
CA PHE A 131 -18.45 -10.50 -9.18
C PHE A 131 -19.60 -9.56 -8.88
N LEU A 132 -19.73 -9.06 -7.65
CA LEU A 132 -20.76 -8.10 -7.26
C LEU A 132 -20.62 -6.79 -8.04
N ILE A 133 -19.42 -6.24 -8.13
CA ILE A 133 -19.15 -4.99 -8.85
C ILE A 133 -19.49 -5.15 -10.34
N THR A 134 -19.02 -6.23 -10.96
CA THR A 134 -19.23 -6.43 -12.40
C THR A 134 -20.69 -6.73 -12.76
N LYS A 135 -21.42 -7.43 -11.89
CA LYS A 135 -22.83 -7.75 -12.12
C LYS A 135 -23.75 -6.56 -11.90
N LEU A 136 -23.49 -5.77 -10.86
CA LEU A 136 -24.28 -4.56 -10.55
C LEU A 136 -24.07 -3.46 -11.60
N ASN A 137 -22.84 -3.31 -12.11
CA ASN A 137 -22.54 -2.29 -13.13
C ASN A 137 -23.07 -2.65 -14.54
N ARG A 138 -23.50 -3.90 -14.78
CA ARG A 138 -24.12 -4.32 -16.04
C ARG A 138 -25.64 -4.12 -16.08
N SER A 139 -26.26 -3.73 -14.98
CA SER A 139 -27.72 -3.56 -14.89
C SER A 139 -28.19 -2.13 -15.20
N GLU A 140 -27.24 -1.22 -15.52
CA GLU A 140 -27.50 0.10 -16.08
C GLU A 140 -27.18 0.14 -17.58
#